data_4e452e2b236ba9c348e8fbc81daea781
#
_entry.id   4e452e2b236ba9c348e8fbc81daea781
#
_cell.length_a   1.000
_cell.length_b   1.000
_cell.length_c   1.000
_cell.angle_alpha   90.00
_cell.angle_beta   90.00
_cell.angle_gamma   90.00
#
_symmetry.space_group_name_H-M   'P 1'
#
loop_
_entity.id
_entity.type
_entity.pdbx_description
1 polymer ?
#
loop_
_entity_poly.entity_id
_entity_poly.type
_entity_poly.pdbx_seq_one_letter_code
_entity_poly.pdbx_strand_id
1 'polypeptide(L)'
;MESDFKAERLSEHFSSVYTVDNGILPHISKKVDGETELNNVDFKPELVYKHLRKLKEKTSSGPDHLPALLLKNLAGSLSEPLSLLFSKLFSMSALPDIWKLAIITPVYKKGSPSDASNYRPISLTCILSKLMESVIKDAMLSYLLEHKLINKKNNTGVYPSAPLVRSYSSALMIGLFH
;
A
#
# COMPACT_ATOMS: atom_id res chain seq x y z
N MET A 1 -4.87 3.76 32.32
CA MET A 1 -4.15 2.64 32.97
C MET A 1 -4.44 1.27 32.31
N GLU A 2 -5.66 0.76 32.25
CA GLU A 2 -5.90 -0.59 31.67
C GLU A 2 -5.71 -0.63 30.13
N SER A 3 -6.08 0.43 29.42
CA SER A 3 -5.91 0.56 27.96
C SER A 3 -4.44 0.65 27.56
N ASP A 4 -3.64 1.39 28.31
CA ASP A 4 -2.23 1.63 28.02
C ASP A 4 -1.42 0.33 28.19
N PHE A 5 -1.70 -0.41 29.27
CA PHE A 5 -1.08 -1.72 29.52
C PHE A 5 -1.40 -2.75 28.41
N LYS A 6 -2.65 -2.75 27.90
CA LYS A 6 -3.03 -3.61 26.76
C LYS A 6 -2.29 -3.21 25.48
N ALA A 7 -2.19 -1.91 25.21
CA ALA A 7 -1.48 -1.39 24.05
C ALA A 7 0.01 -1.76 24.08
N GLU A 8 0.64 -1.64 25.25
CA GLU A 8 2.04 -1.99 25.47
C GLU A 8 2.32 -3.48 25.21
N ARG A 9 1.55 -4.37 25.81
CA ARG A 9 1.68 -5.82 25.57
C ARG A 9 1.47 -6.24 24.11
N LEU A 10 0.53 -5.61 23.40
CA LEU A 10 0.33 -5.85 21.97
C LEU A 10 1.51 -5.32 21.14
N SER A 11 2.03 -4.15 21.49
CA SER A 11 3.21 -3.55 20.85
C SER A 11 4.44 -4.43 21.02
N GLU A 12 4.72 -4.90 22.24
CA GLU A 12 5.82 -5.83 22.52
C GLU A 12 5.70 -7.13 21.70
N HIS A 13 4.50 -7.73 21.70
CA HIS A 13 4.27 -8.95 20.93
C HIS A 13 4.47 -8.73 19.43
N PHE A 14 3.90 -7.66 18.86
CA PHE A 14 4.06 -7.39 17.43
C PHE A 14 5.52 -7.10 17.07
N SER A 15 6.25 -6.35 17.90
CA SER A 15 7.66 -6.07 17.68
C SER A 15 8.52 -7.33 17.72
N SER A 16 8.18 -8.31 18.57
CA SER A 16 8.93 -9.55 18.70
C SER A 16 8.81 -10.49 17.50
N VAL A 17 7.76 -10.35 16.68
CA VAL A 17 7.52 -11.18 15.48
C VAL A 17 7.93 -10.53 14.18
N TYR A 18 8.39 -9.28 14.21
CA TYR A 18 8.93 -8.63 13.01
C TYR A 18 10.33 -9.18 12.69
N THR A 19 10.54 -9.50 11.44
CA THR A 19 11.87 -9.79 10.92
C THR A 19 12.54 -8.48 10.51
N VAL A 20 13.79 -8.32 10.95
CA VAL A 20 14.62 -7.19 10.51
C VAL A 20 15.05 -7.45 9.07
N ASP A 21 14.87 -6.48 8.18
CA ASP A 21 15.41 -6.55 6.83
C ASP A 21 16.94 -6.57 6.91
N ASN A 22 17.54 -7.58 6.31
CA ASN A 22 19.00 -7.74 6.26
C ASN A 22 19.64 -6.99 5.08
N GLY A 23 18.85 -6.24 4.30
CA GLY A 23 19.29 -5.49 3.12
C GLY A 23 19.74 -6.37 1.93
N ILE A 24 19.56 -7.68 2.01
CA ILE A 24 19.94 -8.60 0.94
C ILE A 24 18.78 -8.71 -0.05
N LEU A 25 18.97 -8.14 -1.25
CA LEU A 25 18.02 -8.30 -2.34
C LEU A 25 18.09 -9.74 -2.88
N PRO A 26 16.93 -10.38 -3.17
CA PRO A 26 16.92 -11.70 -3.77
C PRO A 26 17.60 -11.66 -5.14
N HIS A 27 18.44 -12.67 -5.43
CA HIS A 27 19.08 -12.79 -6.73
C HIS A 27 18.01 -13.10 -7.80
N ILE A 28 17.80 -12.16 -8.71
CA ILE A 28 16.87 -12.33 -9.83
C ILE A 28 17.65 -12.99 -10.98
N SER A 29 17.40 -14.29 -11.19
CA SER A 29 18.10 -15.09 -12.22
C SER A 29 17.57 -14.90 -13.65
N LYS A 30 16.41 -14.28 -13.83
CA LYS A 30 15.87 -13.96 -15.15
C LYS A 30 15.90 -12.45 -15.37
N LYS A 31 16.84 -12.00 -16.21
CA LYS A 31 16.69 -10.71 -16.90
C LYS A 31 15.68 -10.93 -18.02
N VAL A 32 14.63 -10.13 -18.03
CA VAL A 32 13.79 -9.97 -19.23
C VAL A 32 14.69 -9.32 -20.26
N ASP A 33 14.75 -9.87 -21.49
CA ASP A 33 15.59 -9.32 -22.55
C ASP A 33 15.27 -7.83 -22.76
N GLY A 34 16.31 -7.03 -22.83
CA GLY A 34 16.41 -5.60 -22.52
C GLY A 34 15.59 -4.59 -23.33
N GLU A 35 14.53 -4.98 -24.03
CA GLU A 35 13.68 -4.03 -24.79
C GLU A 35 12.34 -3.70 -24.08
N THR A 36 12.06 -4.33 -22.97
CA THR A 36 10.78 -4.17 -22.27
C THR A 36 11.00 -3.67 -20.84
N GLU A 37 11.11 -2.36 -20.65
CA GLU A 37 11.16 -1.72 -19.35
C GLU A 37 9.90 -0.87 -19.13
N LEU A 38 9.30 -0.95 -17.93
CA LEU A 38 8.26 -0.03 -17.52
C LEU A 38 8.91 1.30 -17.09
N ASN A 39 9.22 2.14 -18.07
CA ASN A 39 9.97 3.38 -17.84
C ASN A 39 9.14 4.53 -17.30
N ASN A 40 7.80 4.45 -17.35
CA ASN A 40 6.95 5.53 -16.90
C ASN A 40 5.60 5.02 -16.36
N VAL A 41 5.14 5.66 -15.30
CA VAL A 41 3.78 5.52 -14.77
C VAL A 41 3.06 6.84 -14.96
N ASP A 42 1.96 6.81 -15.71
CA ASP A 42 1.19 8.01 -16.01
C ASP A 42 0.11 8.25 -14.95
N PHE A 43 0.26 9.33 -14.21
CA PHE A 43 -0.69 9.75 -13.16
C PHE A 43 -1.73 10.74 -13.70
N LYS A 44 -2.41 10.43 -14.81
CA LYS A 44 -3.43 11.30 -15.41
C LYS A 44 -4.50 11.72 -14.40
N PRO A 45 -4.97 12.98 -14.44
CA PRO A 45 -6.02 13.48 -13.54
C PRO A 45 -7.28 12.61 -13.55
N GLU A 46 -7.68 12.10 -14.73
CA GLU A 46 -8.86 11.24 -14.89
C GLU A 46 -8.69 9.91 -14.15
N LEU A 47 -7.47 9.36 -14.15
CA LEU A 47 -7.14 8.12 -13.46
C LEU A 47 -7.15 8.35 -11.94
N VAL A 48 -6.54 9.44 -11.47
CA VAL A 48 -6.56 9.85 -10.06
C VAL A 48 -8.00 10.08 -9.59
N TYR A 49 -8.81 10.81 -10.38
CA TYR A 49 -10.24 11.00 -10.12
C TYR A 49 -10.98 9.68 -9.95
N LYS A 50 -10.78 8.74 -10.89
CA LYS A 50 -11.40 7.41 -10.85
C LYS A 50 -11.05 6.64 -9.56
N HIS A 51 -9.80 6.71 -9.11
CA HIS A 51 -9.37 6.08 -7.87
C HIS A 51 -9.96 6.76 -6.63
N LEU A 52 -9.99 8.10 -6.58
CA LEU A 52 -10.64 8.85 -5.51
C LEU A 52 -12.12 8.49 -5.38
N ARG A 53 -12.84 8.45 -6.49
CA ARG A 53 -14.27 8.10 -6.51
C ARG A 53 -14.57 6.66 -6.05
N LYS A 54 -13.62 5.75 -6.21
CA LYS A 54 -13.73 4.35 -5.75
C LYS A 54 -13.45 4.16 -4.26
N LEU A 55 -12.99 5.19 -3.54
CA LEU A 55 -12.74 5.08 -2.10
C LEU A 55 -14.00 4.66 -1.36
N LYS A 56 -13.84 3.69 -0.46
CA LYS A 56 -14.90 3.29 0.46
C LYS A 56 -14.99 4.33 1.59
N GLU A 57 -16.14 4.90 1.81
CA GLU A 57 -16.37 6.00 2.76
C GLU A 57 -15.91 5.68 4.20
N LYS A 58 -16.07 4.41 4.61
CA LYS A 58 -15.68 3.91 5.93
C LYS A 58 -14.21 3.43 6.00
N THR A 59 -13.37 3.76 5.00
CA THR A 59 -11.94 3.42 5.07
C THR A 59 -11.29 4.24 6.17
N SER A 60 -10.60 3.54 7.08
CA SER A 60 -9.86 4.20 8.17
C SER A 60 -8.75 5.09 7.63
N SER A 61 -8.62 6.26 8.21
CA SER A 61 -7.52 7.21 7.93
C SER A 61 -6.18 6.65 8.41
N GLY A 62 -5.11 7.12 7.80
CA GLY A 62 -3.76 6.91 8.27
C GLY A 62 -3.30 7.97 9.26
N PRO A 63 -1.96 8.10 9.46
CA PRO A 63 -1.37 9.10 10.35
C PRO A 63 -1.69 10.56 10.01
N ASP A 64 -2.06 10.83 8.75
CA ASP A 64 -2.49 12.14 8.25
C ASP A 64 -3.91 12.53 8.65
N HIS A 65 -4.67 11.61 9.25
CA HIS A 65 -6.07 11.78 9.67
C HIS A 65 -7.02 12.25 8.56
N LEU A 66 -6.66 12.11 7.28
CA LEU A 66 -7.51 12.50 6.15
C LEU A 66 -8.63 11.47 5.95
N PRO A 67 -9.94 11.87 6.09
CA PRO A 67 -11.05 10.93 5.90
C PRO A 67 -11.25 10.56 4.43
N ALA A 68 -11.50 9.28 4.17
CA ALA A 68 -11.81 8.79 2.82
C ALA A 68 -13.03 9.49 2.18
N LEU A 69 -14.04 9.80 2.98
CA LEU A 69 -15.25 10.51 2.53
C LEU A 69 -14.90 11.91 2.02
N LEU A 70 -14.03 12.65 2.73
CA LEU A 70 -13.57 13.96 2.29
C LEU A 70 -12.85 13.88 0.94
N LEU A 71 -11.88 12.98 0.82
CA LEU A 71 -11.11 12.79 -0.42
C LEU A 71 -12.00 12.38 -1.59
N LYS A 72 -13.00 11.52 -1.35
CA LYS A 72 -13.98 11.10 -2.35
C LYS A 72 -14.87 12.25 -2.82
N ASN A 73 -15.34 13.09 -1.90
CA ASN A 73 -16.22 14.22 -2.22
C ASN A 73 -15.47 15.33 -2.97
N LEU A 74 -14.20 15.53 -2.65
CA LEU A 74 -13.34 16.52 -3.31
C LEU A 74 -12.59 15.96 -4.54
N ALA A 75 -12.97 14.77 -5.04
CA ALA A 75 -12.26 14.10 -6.12
C ALA A 75 -12.05 14.98 -7.36
N GLY A 76 -13.06 15.79 -7.74
CA GLY A 76 -12.95 16.69 -8.88
C GLY A 76 -11.87 17.77 -8.71
N SER A 77 -11.82 18.39 -7.52
CA SER A 77 -10.84 19.45 -7.22
C SER A 77 -9.44 18.90 -6.92
N LEU A 78 -9.35 17.66 -6.42
CA LEU A 78 -8.07 17.06 -6.01
C LEU A 78 -7.38 16.30 -7.12
N SER A 79 -8.09 15.88 -8.16
CA SER A 79 -7.52 15.00 -9.20
C SER A 79 -6.32 15.61 -9.91
N GLU A 80 -6.37 16.88 -10.29
CA GLU A 80 -5.27 17.56 -10.98
C GLU A 80 -4.06 17.83 -10.06
N PRO A 81 -4.21 18.48 -8.87
CA PRO A 81 -3.07 18.70 -8.00
C PRO A 81 -2.44 17.38 -7.50
N LEU A 82 -3.21 16.32 -7.26
CA LEU A 82 -2.66 15.03 -6.89
C LEU A 82 -1.95 14.33 -8.06
N SER A 83 -2.43 14.48 -9.28
CA SER A 83 -1.74 14.02 -10.48
C SER A 83 -0.32 14.62 -10.58
N LEU A 84 -0.21 15.92 -10.43
CA LEU A 84 1.07 16.64 -10.44
C LEU A 84 1.98 16.19 -9.28
N LEU A 85 1.41 16.07 -8.07
CA LEU A 85 2.12 15.63 -6.88
C LEU A 85 2.68 14.22 -7.06
N PHE A 86 1.86 13.26 -7.48
CA PHE A 86 2.26 11.87 -7.67
C PHE A 86 3.33 11.72 -8.76
N SER A 87 3.17 12.43 -9.88
CA SER A 87 4.17 12.47 -10.95
C SER A 87 5.51 13.00 -10.43
N LYS A 88 5.48 14.06 -9.62
CA LYS A 88 6.70 14.64 -9.04
C LYS A 88 7.35 13.71 -8.03
N LEU A 89 6.59 13.13 -7.10
CA LEU A 89 7.11 12.18 -6.11
C LEU A 89 7.72 10.95 -6.80
N PHE A 90 7.05 10.42 -7.81
CA PHE A 90 7.54 9.28 -8.57
C PHE A 90 8.85 9.60 -9.31
N SER A 91 8.92 10.75 -10.00
CA SER A 91 10.13 11.18 -10.72
C SER A 91 11.33 11.44 -9.80
N MET A 92 11.08 11.83 -8.55
CA MET A 92 12.12 12.07 -7.55
C MET A 92 12.49 10.80 -6.78
N SER A 93 11.81 9.68 -7.00
CA SER A 93 11.94 8.47 -6.16
C SER A 93 11.86 8.80 -4.67
N ALA A 94 10.90 9.65 -4.28
CA ALA A 94 10.77 10.15 -2.91
C ALA A 94 9.33 10.06 -2.43
N LEU A 95 9.15 9.76 -1.13
CA LEU A 95 7.86 9.76 -0.45
C LEU A 95 7.90 10.71 0.74
N PRO A 96 6.80 11.43 1.03
CA PRO A 96 6.67 12.17 2.28
C PRO A 96 6.83 11.26 3.49
N ASP A 97 7.51 11.72 4.54
CA ASP A 97 7.79 10.87 5.71
C ASP A 97 6.51 10.36 6.39
N ILE A 98 5.45 11.17 6.42
CA ILE A 98 4.15 10.75 6.96
C ILE A 98 3.54 9.56 6.19
N TRP A 99 3.87 9.37 4.91
CA TRP A 99 3.39 8.24 4.11
C TRP A 99 4.15 6.94 4.40
N LYS A 100 5.33 7.05 5.00
CA LYS A 100 6.14 5.90 5.47
C LYS A 100 5.68 5.40 6.84
N LEU A 101 4.82 6.16 7.55
CA LEU A 101 4.28 5.80 8.84
C LEU A 101 2.96 5.03 8.73
N ALA A 102 2.67 4.25 9.75
CA ALA A 102 1.39 3.54 9.90
C ALA A 102 0.93 3.55 11.35
N ILE A 103 -0.38 3.65 11.56
CA ILE A 103 -1.01 3.36 12.84
C ILE A 103 -1.28 1.86 12.90
N ILE A 104 -0.70 1.15 13.86
CA ILE A 104 -0.95 -0.27 14.03
C ILE A 104 -2.21 -0.48 14.87
N THR A 105 -3.21 -1.13 14.26
CA THR A 105 -4.48 -1.46 14.91
C THR A 105 -4.56 -2.96 15.13
N PRO A 106 -4.67 -3.44 16.38
CA PRO A 106 -4.82 -4.86 16.66
C PRO A 106 -6.24 -5.32 16.30
N VAL A 107 -6.34 -6.37 15.50
CA VAL A 107 -7.62 -7.01 15.14
C VAL A 107 -7.64 -8.42 15.71
N TYR A 108 -8.60 -8.68 16.60
CA TYR A 108 -8.81 -10.00 17.19
C TYR A 108 -9.13 -11.06 16.14
N LYS A 109 -8.50 -12.22 16.24
CA LYS A 109 -8.66 -13.33 15.30
C LYS A 109 -9.51 -14.46 15.89
N LYS A 110 -9.06 -15.04 17.02
CA LYS A 110 -9.71 -16.16 17.71
C LYS A 110 -8.92 -16.48 19.00
N GLY A 111 -9.49 -17.30 19.88
CA GLY A 111 -8.79 -17.78 21.10
C GLY A 111 -9.14 -16.95 22.33
N SER A 112 -8.22 -16.82 23.28
CA SER A 112 -8.42 -15.95 24.45
C SER A 112 -8.15 -14.48 24.09
N PRO A 113 -9.05 -13.54 24.40
CA PRO A 113 -8.83 -12.11 24.18
C PRO A 113 -7.69 -11.53 25.05
N SER A 114 -7.25 -12.25 26.08
CA SER A 114 -6.13 -11.82 26.94
C SER A 114 -4.75 -12.18 26.37
N ASP A 115 -4.70 -12.97 25.31
CA ASP A 115 -3.46 -13.41 24.66
C ASP A 115 -3.19 -12.56 23.41
N ALA A 116 -2.07 -11.83 23.42
CA ALA A 116 -1.65 -10.95 22.32
C ALA A 116 -1.42 -11.71 20.99
N SER A 117 -1.06 -13.01 21.04
CA SER A 117 -0.88 -13.86 19.85
C SER A 117 -2.16 -14.09 19.06
N ASN A 118 -3.32 -13.85 19.67
CA ASN A 118 -4.63 -13.97 19.05
C ASN A 118 -5.08 -12.73 18.29
N TYR A 119 -4.21 -11.72 18.19
CA TYR A 119 -4.45 -10.50 17.44
C TYR A 119 -3.57 -10.43 16.19
N ARG A 120 -4.06 -9.72 15.17
CA ARG A 120 -3.31 -9.40 13.95
C ARG A 120 -3.02 -7.91 13.91
N PRO A 121 -1.78 -7.47 13.68
CA PRO A 121 -1.50 -6.06 13.44
C PRO A 121 -2.03 -5.67 12.04
N ILE A 122 -2.86 -4.65 11.99
CA ILE A 122 -3.30 -4.04 10.73
C ILE A 122 -2.69 -2.66 10.63
N SER A 123 -1.88 -2.44 9.61
CA SER A 123 -1.25 -1.15 9.34
C SER A 123 -2.21 -0.21 8.61
N LEU A 124 -2.55 0.89 9.27
CA LEU A 124 -3.34 1.97 8.69
C LEU A 124 -2.37 3.04 8.18
N THR A 125 -2.04 2.98 6.88
CA THR A 125 -1.23 3.98 6.17
C THR A 125 -2.12 5.08 5.57
N CYS A 126 -1.52 6.21 5.17
CA CYS A 126 -2.22 7.33 4.54
C CYS A 126 -3.00 6.89 3.30
N ILE A 127 -4.21 7.43 3.12
CA ILE A 127 -5.09 7.05 1.99
C ILE A 127 -4.49 7.52 0.66
N LEU A 128 -3.84 8.69 0.63
CA LEU A 128 -3.19 9.22 -0.57
C LEU A 128 -2.01 8.34 -1.01
N SER A 129 -1.23 7.79 -0.06
CA SER A 129 -0.19 6.80 -0.37
C SER A 129 -0.78 5.56 -1.05
N LYS A 130 -1.83 4.97 -0.48
CA LYS A 130 -2.53 3.81 -1.06
C LYS A 130 -3.12 4.12 -2.44
N LEU A 131 -3.54 5.37 -2.67
CA LEU A 131 -4.07 5.80 -3.97
C LEU A 131 -2.95 5.83 -5.01
N MET A 132 -1.81 6.42 -4.70
CA MET A 132 -0.62 6.41 -5.56
C MET A 132 -0.16 4.99 -5.85
N GLU A 133 -0.03 4.14 -4.82
CA GLU A 133 0.29 2.71 -4.96
C GLU A 133 -0.69 1.98 -5.90
N SER A 134 -1.97 2.29 -5.82
CA SER A 134 -3.01 1.67 -6.66
C SER A 134 -2.83 2.03 -8.14
N VAL A 135 -2.45 3.27 -8.44
CA VAL A 135 -2.15 3.70 -9.82
C VAL A 135 -0.91 2.99 -10.35
N ILE A 136 0.17 2.94 -9.57
CA ILE A 136 1.42 2.24 -9.92
C ILE A 136 1.14 0.75 -10.15
N LYS A 137 0.40 0.11 -9.23
CA LYS A 137 0.03 -1.31 -9.34
C LYS A 137 -0.75 -1.58 -10.62
N ASP A 138 -1.72 -0.74 -10.97
CA ASP A 138 -2.54 -0.93 -12.17
C ASP A 138 -1.68 -0.78 -13.44
N ALA A 139 -0.73 0.15 -13.48
CA ALA A 139 0.23 0.30 -14.57
C ALA A 139 1.15 -0.92 -14.69
N MET A 140 1.74 -1.38 -13.57
CA MET A 140 2.59 -2.58 -13.54
C MET A 140 1.83 -3.83 -13.99
N LEU A 141 0.60 -4.02 -13.50
CA LEU A 141 -0.22 -5.17 -13.86
C LEU A 141 -0.56 -5.17 -15.36
N SER A 142 -0.91 -4.01 -15.92
CA SER A 142 -1.17 -3.86 -17.35
C SER A 142 0.06 -4.23 -18.17
N TYR A 143 1.23 -3.72 -17.81
CA TYR A 143 2.50 -4.04 -18.44
C TYR A 143 2.81 -5.55 -18.40
N LEU A 144 2.71 -6.17 -17.22
CA LEU A 144 2.99 -7.59 -17.03
C LEU A 144 2.05 -8.50 -17.87
N LEU A 145 0.79 -8.09 -18.01
CA LEU A 145 -0.20 -8.81 -18.83
C LEU A 145 0.06 -8.62 -20.32
N GLU A 146 0.38 -7.41 -20.76
CA GLU A 146 0.66 -7.08 -22.17
C GLU A 146 1.88 -7.84 -22.68
N HIS A 147 2.95 -7.89 -21.90
CA HIS A 147 4.18 -8.62 -22.23
C HIS A 147 4.12 -10.12 -21.88
N LYS A 148 2.95 -10.65 -21.47
CA LYS A 148 2.75 -12.07 -21.12
C LYS A 148 3.70 -12.60 -20.05
N LEU A 149 4.20 -11.71 -19.18
CA LEU A 149 5.09 -12.06 -18.07
C LEU A 149 4.35 -12.78 -16.93
N ILE A 150 3.03 -12.58 -16.85
CA ILE A 150 2.14 -13.30 -15.95
C ILE A 150 0.95 -13.90 -16.69
N ASN A 151 0.47 -15.06 -16.23
CA ASN A 151 -0.69 -15.72 -16.85
C ASN A 151 -1.97 -15.27 -16.12
N LYS A 152 -2.93 -14.74 -16.89
CA LYS A 152 -4.22 -14.26 -16.37
C LYS A 152 -5.03 -15.36 -15.65
N LYS A 153 -4.89 -16.63 -16.06
CA LYS A 153 -5.59 -17.77 -15.44
C LYS A 153 -5.06 -18.15 -14.06
N ASN A 154 -3.78 -17.93 -13.77
CA ASN A 154 -3.17 -18.29 -12.48
C ASN A 154 -3.32 -17.18 -11.42
N ASN A 155 -3.83 -16.00 -11.83
CA ASN A 155 -3.99 -14.85 -10.94
C ASN A 155 -5.40 -14.70 -10.33
N THR A 156 -6.33 -15.60 -10.62
CA THR A 156 -7.70 -15.54 -10.05
C THR A 156 -7.76 -15.79 -8.54
N GLY A 157 -6.67 -16.28 -7.94
CA GLY A 157 -6.54 -16.45 -6.48
C GLY A 157 -5.80 -15.31 -5.74
N VAL A 158 -5.17 -14.38 -6.49
CA VAL A 158 -4.30 -13.33 -5.91
C VAL A 158 -4.95 -11.93 -5.98
N TYR A 159 -5.92 -11.72 -6.87
CA TYR A 159 -6.51 -10.40 -7.09
C TYR A 159 -8.03 -10.49 -7.25
N PRO A 160 -8.82 -10.37 -6.24
CA PRO A 160 -9.80 -9.30 -6.05
C PRO A 160 -10.04 -8.84 -4.62
N SER A 161 -9.53 -9.45 -3.59
CA SER A 161 -9.83 -9.02 -2.21
C SER A 161 -8.87 -9.55 -1.15
N ALA A 162 -7.73 -10.14 -1.53
CA ALA A 162 -6.83 -10.72 -0.55
C ALA A 162 -6.08 -9.63 0.24
N PRO A 163 -6.12 -9.66 1.58
CA PRO A 163 -5.38 -8.72 2.44
C PRO A 163 -3.86 -8.75 2.21
N LEU A 164 -3.34 -9.82 1.60
CA LEU A 164 -1.92 -10.02 1.32
C LEU A 164 -1.34 -9.03 0.29
N VAL A 165 -2.13 -8.60 -0.72
CA VAL A 165 -1.63 -7.63 -1.71
C VAL A 165 -1.48 -6.22 -1.11
N ARG A 166 -2.23 -5.90 -0.04
CA ARG A 166 -2.08 -4.63 0.66
C ARG A 166 -0.78 -4.51 1.45
N SER A 167 -0.25 -5.61 1.98
CA SER A 167 1.04 -5.59 2.68
C SER A 167 2.24 -5.60 1.72
N TYR A 168 2.09 -6.20 0.52
CA TYR A 168 3.14 -6.16 -0.51
C TYR A 168 3.24 -4.80 -1.22
N SER A 169 2.15 -4.01 -1.34
CA SER A 169 2.25 -2.72 -2.00
C SER A 169 3.06 -1.72 -1.18
N SER A 170 2.92 -1.71 0.15
CA SER A 170 3.77 -0.87 1.01
C SER A 170 5.25 -1.29 0.96
N ALA A 171 5.53 -2.60 0.92
CA ALA A 171 6.88 -3.12 0.76
C ALA A 171 7.45 -2.85 -0.64
N LEU A 172 6.60 -2.91 -1.69
CA LEU A 172 7.00 -2.61 -3.06
C LEU A 172 7.36 -1.13 -3.23
N MET A 173 6.60 -0.22 -2.59
CA MET A 173 6.91 1.21 -2.59
C MET A 173 8.22 1.50 -1.85
N ILE A 174 8.47 0.86 -0.70
CA ILE A 174 9.74 1.00 0.02
C ILE A 174 10.90 0.50 -0.87
N GLY A 175 10.74 -0.61 -1.59
CA GLY A 175 11.75 -1.14 -2.50
C GLY A 175 11.95 -0.35 -3.80
N LEU A 176 10.98 0.48 -4.23
CA LEU A 176 11.13 1.35 -5.40
C LEU A 176 11.78 2.71 -5.08
N PHE A 177 11.84 3.09 -3.80
CA PHE A 177 12.34 4.39 -3.36
C PHE A 177 13.60 4.30 -2.46
N HIS A 178 14.24 3.12 -2.41
CA HIS A 178 15.59 2.88 -1.91
C HIS A 178 16.49 2.46 -3.07
#